data_bb5a536b8e03e50cc5f09c9a804a4e3f
#
_entry.id   bb5a536b8e03e50cc5f09c9a804a4e3f
#
_cell.length_a   1.000
_cell.length_b   1.000
_cell.length_c   1.000
_cell.angle_alpha   90.00
_cell.angle_beta   90.00
_cell.angle_gamma   90.00
#
_symmetry.space_group_name_H-M   'P 1'
#
loop_
_entity.id
_entity.type
_entity.pdbx_description
1 polymer ?
#
loop_
_entity_poly.entity_id
_entity_poly.type
_entity_poly.pdbx_seq_one_letter_code
_entity_poly.pdbx_strand_id
1 'polypeptide(L)'
;MLILNDCGETTETVRSGADISIAFEYSICGADRLDNAVVQIKFFGGLGQPLFACLSRAARRESLTLVAGVRLVCNIPRLPLVPGAYTFTIWCTIGENLEDYVSEAGQLFVTDGDYFGTGKLPPNQVGDFLVAHSWTADP
;
A
#
# COMPACT_ATOMS: atom_id res chain seq x y z
N MET A 1 -8.37 8.94 5.10
CA MET A 1 -7.23 8.04 4.87
C MET A 1 -5.95 8.84 4.72
N LEU A 2 -4.87 8.34 5.28
CA LEU A 2 -3.59 9.04 5.36
C LEU A 2 -2.47 8.15 4.86
N ILE A 3 -1.56 8.72 4.07
CA ILE A 3 -0.27 8.08 3.76
C ILE A 3 0.75 8.66 4.72
N LEU A 4 1.51 7.79 5.37
CA LEU A 4 2.53 8.18 6.33
C LEU A 4 3.91 7.78 5.81
N ASN A 5 4.88 8.66 5.97
CA ASN A 5 6.27 8.37 5.68
C ASN A 5 6.91 7.54 6.80
N ASP A 6 8.20 7.24 6.69
CA ASP A 6 8.95 6.46 7.70
C ASP A 6 9.07 7.15 9.05
N CYS A 7 8.82 8.46 9.12
CA CYS A 7 8.78 9.23 10.36
C CYS A 7 7.37 9.33 10.96
N GLY A 8 6.36 8.72 10.33
CA GLY A 8 4.97 8.79 10.78
C GLY A 8 4.25 10.08 10.40
N GLU A 9 4.82 10.89 9.54
CA GLU A 9 4.23 12.14 9.09
C GLU A 9 3.34 11.92 7.87
N THR A 10 2.21 12.63 7.79
CA THR A 10 1.30 12.59 6.66
C THR A 10 1.96 13.18 5.41
N THR A 11 1.87 12.45 4.30
CA THR A 11 2.45 12.87 3.02
C THR A 11 1.69 12.28 1.84
N GLU A 12 1.81 12.90 0.67
CA GLU A 12 1.37 12.31 -0.61
C GLU A 12 2.57 11.91 -1.47
N THR A 13 3.77 12.33 -1.07
CA THR A 13 5.01 12.08 -1.81
C THR A 13 5.93 11.23 -0.95
N VAL A 14 6.40 10.12 -1.52
CA VAL A 14 7.31 9.19 -0.86
C VAL A 14 8.46 8.86 -1.78
N ARG A 15 9.52 8.27 -1.23
CA ARG A 15 10.69 7.85 -2.00
C ARG A 15 10.62 6.37 -2.35
N SER A 16 11.14 6.00 -3.50
CA SER A 16 11.36 4.59 -3.83
C SER A 16 12.20 3.93 -2.74
N GLY A 17 11.76 2.76 -2.30
CA GLY A 17 12.46 2.01 -1.25
C GLY A 17 12.20 2.47 0.17
N ALA A 18 11.42 3.51 0.38
CA ALA A 18 11.05 3.96 1.71
C ALA A 18 10.02 3.05 2.35
N ASP A 19 10.04 2.96 3.67
CA ASP A 19 8.98 2.32 4.43
C ASP A 19 7.82 3.28 4.53
N ILE A 20 6.64 2.86 4.09
CA ILE A 20 5.44 3.69 4.17
C ILE A 20 4.32 2.96 4.89
N SER A 21 3.33 3.70 5.35
CA SER A 21 2.13 3.16 5.96
C SER A 21 0.91 3.87 5.40
N ILE A 22 -0.17 3.13 5.23
CA ILE A 22 -1.47 3.68 4.85
C ILE A 22 -2.41 3.46 6.02
N ALA A 23 -2.89 4.55 6.60
CA ALA A 23 -3.74 4.53 7.77
C ALA A 23 -5.17 4.89 7.40
N PHE A 24 -6.11 4.12 7.92
CA PHE A 24 -7.54 4.33 7.68
C PHE A 24 -8.23 4.67 8.98
N GLU A 25 -9.06 5.69 8.91
CA GLU A 25 -10.08 5.94 9.92
C GLU A 25 -11.42 5.52 9.33
N TYR A 26 -12.23 4.89 10.13
CA TYR A 26 -13.54 4.39 9.74
C TYR A 26 -14.52 4.58 10.89
N SER A 27 -15.81 4.61 10.55
CA SER A 27 -16.87 4.63 11.55
C SER A 27 -17.69 3.36 11.42
N ILE A 28 -18.15 2.86 12.57
CA ILE A 28 -19.01 1.69 12.66
C ILE A 28 -20.38 2.14 13.14
N CYS A 29 -21.42 1.81 12.36
CA CYS A 29 -22.80 2.14 12.71
C CYS A 29 -23.43 0.96 13.45
N GLY A 30 -23.94 1.22 14.67
CA GLY A 30 -24.73 0.26 15.43
C GLY A 30 -23.96 -0.84 16.15
N ALA A 31 -22.61 -0.74 16.19
CA ALA A 31 -21.77 -1.73 16.88
C ALA A 31 -20.48 -1.08 17.34
N ASP A 32 -19.81 -1.69 18.32
CA ASP A 32 -18.49 -1.25 18.79
C ASP A 32 -17.36 -1.90 17.99
N ARG A 33 -17.64 -3.03 17.34
CA ARG A 33 -16.65 -3.77 16.56
C ARG A 33 -17.33 -4.59 15.47
N LEU A 34 -16.56 -4.90 14.42
CA LEU A 34 -16.96 -5.80 13.33
C LEU A 34 -15.89 -6.87 13.18
N ASP A 35 -16.31 -8.13 13.32
CA ASP A 35 -15.43 -9.28 13.12
C ASP A 35 -15.43 -9.73 11.66
N ASN A 36 -14.45 -10.54 11.28
CA ASN A 36 -14.32 -11.13 9.95
C ASN A 36 -14.21 -10.08 8.84
N ALA A 37 -13.48 -9.02 9.10
CA ALA A 37 -13.22 -7.99 8.11
C ALA A 37 -12.05 -8.39 7.20
N VAL A 38 -12.20 -8.12 5.91
CA VAL A 38 -11.16 -8.25 4.91
C VAL A 38 -11.03 -6.92 4.19
N VAL A 39 -9.82 -6.37 4.15
CA VAL A 39 -9.53 -5.09 3.52
C VAL A 39 -8.50 -5.28 2.43
N GLN A 40 -8.70 -4.64 1.30
CA GLN A 40 -7.77 -4.64 0.19
C GLN A 40 -7.49 -3.22 -0.27
N ILE A 41 -6.21 -2.93 -0.48
CA ILE A 41 -5.77 -1.73 -1.19
C ILE A 41 -5.18 -2.19 -2.51
N LYS A 42 -5.71 -1.70 -3.61
CA LYS A 42 -5.22 -2.04 -4.95
C LYS A 42 -4.57 -0.83 -5.57
N PHE A 43 -3.36 -0.99 -6.06
CA PHE A 43 -2.56 0.07 -6.65
C PHE A 43 -2.55 -0.02 -8.17
N PHE A 44 -2.58 1.14 -8.82
CA PHE A 44 -2.63 1.27 -10.27
C PHE A 44 -1.53 2.20 -10.76
N GLY A 45 -0.97 1.88 -11.92
CA GLY A 45 0.02 2.71 -12.58
C GLY A 45 -0.58 3.89 -13.32
N GLY A 46 0.28 4.68 -13.96
CA GLY A 46 -0.10 5.91 -14.66
C GLY A 46 -1.06 5.73 -15.84
N LEU A 47 -1.14 4.52 -16.39
CA LEU A 47 -2.07 4.19 -17.48
C LEU A 47 -3.33 3.46 -16.96
N GLY A 48 -3.54 3.43 -15.66
CA GLY A 48 -4.67 2.72 -15.07
C GLY A 48 -4.50 1.20 -14.97
N GLN A 49 -3.32 0.67 -15.31
CA GLN A 49 -3.05 -0.76 -15.21
C GLN A 49 -2.92 -1.18 -13.74
N PRO A 50 -3.50 -2.31 -13.32
CA PRO A 50 -3.32 -2.79 -11.96
C PRO A 50 -1.87 -3.27 -11.76
N LEU A 51 -1.29 -2.92 -10.62
CA LEU A 51 0.09 -3.27 -10.28
C LEU A 51 0.15 -4.35 -9.21
N PHE A 52 -0.38 -4.06 -8.04
CA PHE A 52 -0.41 -5.01 -6.93
C PHE A 52 -1.51 -4.66 -5.96
N ALA A 53 -1.79 -5.58 -5.06
CA ALA A 53 -2.77 -5.38 -4.00
C ALA A 53 -2.18 -5.78 -2.65
N CYS A 54 -2.53 -5.00 -1.64
CA CYS A 54 -2.30 -5.37 -0.25
C CYS A 54 -3.62 -5.91 0.27
N LEU A 55 -3.72 -7.23 0.37
CA LEU A 55 -4.93 -7.94 0.78
C LEU A 55 -4.71 -8.52 2.16
N SER A 56 -5.54 -8.12 3.12
CA SER A 56 -5.34 -8.52 4.51
C SER A 56 -5.41 -10.02 4.72
N ARG A 57 -6.32 -10.73 4.05
CA ARG A 57 -6.43 -12.19 4.22
C ARG A 57 -5.27 -12.98 3.58
N ALA A 58 -4.54 -12.38 2.64
CA ALA A 58 -3.35 -12.99 2.07
C ALA A 58 -2.12 -12.80 2.95
N ALA A 59 -2.04 -11.65 3.63
CA ALA A 59 -0.91 -11.31 4.49
C ALA A 59 -1.06 -11.85 5.92
N ARG A 60 -2.26 -12.22 6.32
CA ARG A 60 -2.58 -12.69 7.68
C ARG A 60 -3.37 -13.99 7.62
N ARG A 61 -3.12 -14.86 8.57
CA ARG A 61 -3.90 -16.10 8.73
C ARG A 61 -5.29 -15.82 9.29
N GLU A 62 -5.40 -14.81 10.16
CA GLU A 62 -6.64 -14.45 10.83
C GLU A 62 -7.27 -13.25 10.15
N SER A 63 -8.61 -13.21 10.12
CA SER A 63 -9.33 -12.03 9.65
C SER A 63 -9.11 -10.85 10.59
N LEU A 64 -9.38 -9.65 10.08
CA LEU A 64 -9.29 -8.45 10.89
C LEU A 64 -10.56 -8.28 11.73
N THR A 65 -10.40 -7.66 12.89
CA THR A 65 -11.50 -7.13 13.69
C THR A 65 -11.39 -5.61 13.66
N LEU A 66 -12.42 -4.94 13.15
CA LEU A 66 -12.47 -3.49 13.14
C LEU A 66 -13.14 -3.03 14.45
N VAL A 67 -12.46 -2.12 15.14
CA VAL A 67 -12.93 -1.60 16.44
C VAL A 67 -13.14 -0.10 16.30
N ALA A 68 -14.28 0.39 16.78
CA ALA A 68 -14.61 1.81 16.74
C ALA A 68 -13.52 2.64 17.44
N GLY A 69 -13.07 3.68 16.77
CA GLY A 69 -12.03 4.58 17.29
C GLY A 69 -10.59 4.06 17.13
N VAL A 70 -10.39 2.88 16.57
CA VAL A 70 -9.05 2.32 16.33
C VAL A 70 -8.72 2.41 14.85
N ARG A 71 -7.56 3.01 14.53
CA ARG A 71 -7.05 3.10 13.16
C ARG A 71 -6.58 1.74 12.66
N LEU A 72 -6.89 1.46 11.41
CA LEU A 72 -6.29 0.33 10.71
C LEU A 72 -5.09 0.85 9.91
N VAL A 73 -3.96 0.15 10.00
CA VAL A 73 -2.73 0.57 9.34
C VAL A 73 -2.19 -0.58 8.49
N CYS A 74 -1.92 -0.28 7.22
CA CYS A 74 -1.20 -1.17 6.31
C CYS A 74 0.23 -0.68 6.17
N ASN A 75 1.19 -1.50 6.55
CA ASN A 75 2.61 -1.16 6.47
C ASN A 75 3.22 -1.79 5.22
N ILE A 76 3.91 -0.99 4.43
CA ILE A 76 4.61 -1.45 3.23
C ILE A 76 6.10 -1.13 3.41
N PRO A 77 6.93 -2.11 3.78
CA PRO A 77 8.37 -1.89 3.88
C PRO A 77 9.00 -1.82 2.50
N ARG A 78 9.99 -0.96 2.33
CA ARG A 78 10.78 -0.82 1.10
C ARG A 78 9.89 -0.77 -0.14
N LEU A 79 9.15 0.32 -0.29
CA LEU A 79 8.21 0.49 -1.41
C LEU A 79 8.88 0.15 -2.76
N PRO A 80 8.43 -0.90 -3.46
CA PRO A 80 9.13 -1.43 -4.64
C PRO A 80 8.68 -0.77 -5.94
N LEU A 81 8.42 0.53 -5.93
CA LEU A 81 7.93 1.28 -7.09
C LEU A 81 8.98 2.26 -7.58
N VAL A 82 9.11 2.35 -8.90
CA VAL A 82 9.92 3.39 -9.53
C VAL A 82 9.24 4.75 -9.38
N PRO A 83 9.99 5.86 -9.53
CA PRO A 83 9.36 7.19 -9.49
C PRO A 83 8.22 7.32 -10.49
N GLY A 84 7.14 7.94 -10.07
CA GLY A 84 5.95 8.13 -10.88
C GLY A 84 4.73 8.48 -10.05
N ALA A 85 3.60 8.63 -10.73
CA ALA A 85 2.31 8.91 -10.12
C ALA A 85 1.45 7.65 -10.15
N TYR A 86 0.92 7.29 -9.00
CA TYR A 86 0.12 6.07 -8.81
C TYR A 86 -1.20 6.43 -8.15
N THR A 87 -2.21 5.61 -8.40
CA THR A 87 -3.50 5.73 -7.72
C THR A 87 -3.82 4.44 -6.98
N PHE A 88 -4.74 4.48 -6.04
CA PHE A 88 -5.17 3.29 -5.34
C PHE A 88 -6.66 3.34 -5.01
N THR A 89 -7.24 2.14 -4.90
CA THR A 89 -8.61 1.93 -4.47
C THR A 89 -8.62 1.10 -3.19
N ILE A 90 -9.70 1.19 -2.45
CA ILE A 90 -9.88 0.45 -1.21
C ILE A 90 -11.20 -0.27 -1.27
N TRP A 91 -11.20 -1.50 -0.78
CA TRP A 91 -12.43 -2.21 -0.53
C TRP A 91 -12.38 -3.00 0.78
N CYS A 92 -13.54 -3.16 1.38
CA CYS A 92 -13.71 -3.85 2.64
C CYS A 92 -14.92 -4.75 2.58
N THR A 93 -14.77 -5.99 3.03
CA THR A 93 -15.90 -6.91 3.24
C THR A 93 -16.00 -7.29 4.71
N ILE A 94 -17.23 -7.47 5.18
CA ILE A 94 -17.52 -8.02 6.49
C ILE A 94 -18.24 -9.36 6.26
N GLY A 95 -17.62 -10.45 6.69
CA GLY A 95 -18.09 -11.76 6.32
C GLY A 95 -18.02 -11.93 4.80
N GLU A 96 -19.16 -12.18 4.14
CA GLU A 96 -19.27 -12.31 2.69
C GLU A 96 -19.88 -11.05 2.04
N ASN A 97 -20.17 -10.01 2.79
CA ASN A 97 -20.85 -8.82 2.30
C ASN A 97 -19.86 -7.70 2.02
N LEU A 98 -19.98 -7.07 0.86
CA LEU A 98 -19.22 -5.87 0.54
C LEU A 98 -19.81 -4.70 1.32
N GLU A 99 -19.05 -4.15 2.28
CA GLU A 99 -19.50 -3.04 3.12
C GLU A 99 -19.06 -1.69 2.60
N ASP A 100 -17.92 -1.63 1.94
CA ASP A 100 -17.41 -0.36 1.43
C ASP A 100 -16.49 -0.59 0.23
N TYR A 101 -16.61 0.28 -0.75
CA TYR A 101 -15.73 0.32 -1.91
C TYR A 101 -15.47 1.77 -2.28
N VAL A 102 -14.20 2.19 -2.22
CA VAL A 102 -13.80 3.54 -2.59
C VAL A 102 -12.88 3.47 -3.80
N SER A 103 -13.42 3.86 -4.95
CA SER A 103 -12.65 3.99 -6.18
C SER A 103 -11.83 5.27 -6.13
N GLU A 104 -10.59 5.23 -6.60
CA GLU A 104 -9.69 6.39 -6.58
C GLU A 104 -9.56 6.98 -5.17
N ALA A 105 -9.34 6.10 -4.17
CA ALA A 105 -9.26 6.50 -2.79
C ALA A 105 -8.11 7.48 -2.51
N GLY A 106 -7.08 7.48 -3.35
CA GLY A 106 -5.99 8.43 -3.22
C GLY A 106 -4.95 8.30 -4.31
N GLN A 107 -3.99 9.20 -4.23
CA GLN A 107 -2.84 9.27 -5.12
C GLN A 107 -1.57 9.12 -4.30
N LEU A 108 -0.56 8.51 -4.92
CA LEU A 108 0.75 8.34 -4.34
C LEU A 108 1.79 8.79 -5.36
N PHE A 109 2.59 9.78 -4.99
CA PHE A 109 3.70 10.25 -5.83
C PHE A 109 5.00 9.67 -5.30
N VAL A 110 5.70 8.92 -6.14
CA VAL A 110 6.97 8.30 -5.77
C VAL A 110 8.09 9.07 -6.43
N THR A 111 9.06 9.51 -5.65
CA THR A 111 10.25 10.20 -6.10
C THR A 111 11.49 9.29 -6.02
N ASP A 112 12.61 9.75 -6.53
CA ASP A 112 13.87 9.02 -6.47
C ASP A 112 14.24 8.70 -5.02
N GLY A 113 14.66 7.46 -4.80
CA GLY A 113 15.11 6.97 -3.52
C GLY A 113 16.25 5.98 -3.71
N ASP A 114 16.69 5.38 -2.60
CA ASP A 114 17.85 4.48 -2.60
C ASP A 114 17.42 3.04 -2.32
N TYR A 115 16.59 2.48 -3.18
CA TYR A 115 16.08 1.11 -2.99
C TYR A 115 17.19 0.08 -2.88
N PHE A 116 18.24 0.19 -3.72
CA PHE A 116 19.31 -0.79 -3.78
C PHE A 116 20.53 -0.47 -2.90
N GLY A 117 20.56 0.69 -2.27
CA GLY A 117 21.71 1.12 -1.46
C GLY A 117 22.88 1.67 -2.26
N THR A 118 22.75 1.79 -3.57
CA THR A 118 23.80 2.31 -4.47
C THR A 118 23.58 3.74 -4.91
N GLY A 119 22.41 4.31 -4.58
CA GLY A 119 21.97 5.60 -5.06
C GLY A 119 21.46 5.61 -6.51
N LYS A 120 21.32 4.43 -7.12
CA LYS A 120 20.92 4.29 -8.53
C LYS A 120 19.67 3.44 -8.66
N LEU A 121 18.82 3.82 -9.62
CA LEU A 121 17.61 3.09 -10.00
C LEU A 121 17.64 2.79 -11.50
N PRO A 122 16.95 1.70 -11.96
CA PRO A 122 16.76 1.46 -13.37
C PRO A 122 15.98 2.61 -14.03
N PRO A 123 16.11 2.82 -15.33
CA PRO A 123 15.28 3.80 -16.05
C PRO A 123 13.78 3.46 -15.90
N ASN A 124 12.92 4.49 -15.81
CA ASN A 124 11.48 4.30 -15.60
C ASN A 124 10.79 3.52 -16.72
N GLN A 125 11.32 3.57 -17.93
CA GLN A 125 10.74 2.85 -19.08
C GLN A 125 10.94 1.34 -19.03
N VAL A 126 11.64 0.80 -18.02
CA VAL A 126 11.91 -0.65 -17.88
C VAL A 126 10.83 -1.35 -17.07
N GLY A 127 9.90 -0.62 -16.45
CA GLY A 127 8.82 -1.19 -15.65
C GLY A 127 8.57 -0.40 -14.39
N ASP A 128 7.52 -0.79 -13.66
CA ASP A 128 7.07 -0.06 -12.47
C ASP A 128 7.66 -0.59 -11.16
N PHE A 129 8.21 -1.80 -11.18
CA PHE A 129 8.64 -2.48 -9.96
C PHE A 129 10.15 -2.52 -9.81
N LEU A 130 10.59 -2.40 -8.56
CA LEU A 130 11.95 -2.65 -8.12
C LEU A 130 11.99 -3.99 -7.41
N VAL A 131 12.96 -4.83 -7.75
CA VAL A 131 13.09 -6.17 -7.19
C VAL A 131 14.48 -6.32 -6.60
N ALA A 132 14.55 -6.67 -5.33
CA ALA A 132 15.83 -6.96 -4.68
C ALA A 132 16.49 -8.13 -5.37
N HIS A 133 17.75 -7.95 -5.78
CA HIS A 133 18.53 -8.97 -6.47
C HIS A 133 20.01 -8.72 -6.25
N SER A 134 20.82 -9.68 -6.62
CA SER A 134 22.28 -9.56 -6.52
C SER A 134 22.95 -10.22 -7.73
N TRP A 135 24.18 -9.82 -7.97
CA TRP A 135 24.99 -10.34 -9.07
C TRP A 135 26.26 -10.96 -8.51
N THR A 136 26.58 -12.16 -8.95
CA THR A 136 27.83 -12.83 -8.63
C THR A 136 28.44 -13.38 -9.91
N ALA A 137 29.78 -13.36 -9.98
CA ALA A 137 30.48 -14.04 -11.04
C ALA A 137 30.75 -15.48 -10.60
N ASP A 138 30.34 -16.45 -11.40
CA ASP A 138 30.53 -17.87 -11.11
C ASP A 138 31.48 -18.45 -12.15
N PRO A 139 32.75 -18.66 -11.76
CA PRO A 139 33.80 -19.14 -12.69
C PRO A 139 33.62 -20.60 -13.12
#